data_f5be1eb11f72b5c4cc03fc8d562ed488
#
_entry.id   f5be1eb11f72b5c4cc03fc8d562ed488
#
_cell.length_a   1.000
_cell.length_b   1.000
_cell.length_c   1.000
_cell.angle_alpha   90.00
_cell.angle_beta   90.00
_cell.angle_gamma   90.00
#
_symmetry.space_group_name_H-M   'P 1'
#
loop_
_entity.id
_entity.type
_entity.pdbx_description
1 polymer ?
#
loop_
_entity_poly.entity_id
_entity_poly.type
_entity_poly.pdbx_seq_one_letter_code
_entity_poly.pdbx_strand_id
1 'polypeptide(L)'
;MSNPHSSFSLRSVLEKDKLNGSNFLEWYRNLRIVLKQEKKEYVLEKSLPPEKPKSNAPHAERNTYEKHASDMVDVCCLMLATMNSDLQKQYENVESPIDMITSLKGMFQEQARTERYQTVKALIDCKLPKDSPVSPHVIKMIGYIDNLAKLDCPISQELATDLILHSLPSSYDQFVMNYNMHNLTKTLTELHGMLRSAEPNIKKGTPNVLM
;
A
#
# COMPACT_ATOMS: atom_id res chain seq x y z
N MET A 1 6.60 32.16 32.13
CA MET A 1 7.21 30.94 31.53
C MET A 1 6.17 30.31 30.62
N SER A 2 6.24 30.65 29.35
CA SER A 2 5.28 30.20 28.34
C SER A 2 5.76 28.87 27.80
N ASN A 3 4.96 27.79 27.97
CA ASN A 3 5.19 26.48 27.35
C ASN A 3 5.14 26.63 25.83
N PRO A 4 6.15 26.19 25.10
CA PRO A 4 6.01 26.01 23.66
C PRO A 4 5.23 24.70 23.46
N HIS A 5 3.92 24.81 23.26
CA HIS A 5 3.18 23.73 22.63
C HIS A 5 3.77 23.54 21.24
N SER A 6 4.63 22.56 21.08
CA SER A 6 5.00 21.97 19.81
C SER A 6 3.68 21.51 19.13
N SER A 7 3.08 22.39 18.32
CA SER A 7 1.95 22.00 17.49
C SER A 7 2.48 20.97 16.49
N PHE A 8 2.19 19.72 16.75
CA PHE A 8 2.45 18.64 15.79
C PHE A 8 1.69 18.95 14.51
N SER A 9 2.39 19.50 13.53
CA SER A 9 1.81 19.80 12.23
C SER A 9 1.66 18.47 11.49
N LEU A 10 0.41 18.06 11.17
CA LEU A 10 0.17 16.87 10.36
C LEU A 10 0.83 16.98 8.96
N ARG A 11 1.17 18.17 8.49
CA ARG A 11 1.94 18.38 7.25
C ARG A 11 3.30 17.68 7.28
N SER A 12 3.93 17.59 8.46
CA SER A 12 5.22 16.89 8.62
C SER A 12 5.18 15.41 8.20
N VAL A 13 4.02 14.78 8.23
CA VAL A 13 3.84 13.40 7.75
C VAL A 13 4.05 13.31 6.24
N LEU A 14 3.57 14.31 5.48
CA LEU A 14 3.77 14.38 4.02
C LEU A 14 5.21 14.80 3.65
N GLU A 15 5.83 15.64 4.47
CA GLU A 15 7.21 16.12 4.24
C GLU A 15 8.23 15.00 4.43
N LYS A 16 7.97 14.10 5.39
CA LYS A 16 8.85 12.98 5.72
C LYS A 16 8.92 11.95 4.60
N ASP A 17 7.76 11.61 3.99
CA ASP A 17 7.62 10.60 2.96
C ASP A 17 7.04 11.21 1.69
N LYS A 18 7.87 11.97 0.97
CA LYS A 18 7.48 12.61 -0.30
C LYS A 18 7.00 11.59 -1.30
N LEU A 19 6.00 11.99 -2.09
CA LEU A 19 5.49 11.17 -3.19
C LEU A 19 6.62 10.80 -4.16
N ASN A 20 6.73 9.51 -4.40
CA ASN A 20 7.67 8.91 -5.34
C ASN A 20 6.95 7.83 -6.18
N GLY A 21 7.69 7.08 -6.98
CA GLY A 21 7.11 6.04 -7.86
C GLY A 21 6.44 4.85 -7.16
N SER A 22 6.48 4.73 -5.82
CA SER A 22 6.04 3.51 -5.12
C SER A 22 5.08 3.73 -3.94
N ASN A 23 4.93 4.97 -3.46
CA ASN A 23 4.18 5.24 -2.22
C ASN A 23 2.89 6.06 -2.42
N PHE A 24 2.32 6.08 -3.64
CA PHE A 24 1.18 6.92 -3.97
C PHE A 24 -0.03 6.69 -3.05
N LEU A 25 -0.39 5.45 -2.77
CA LEU A 25 -1.58 5.13 -1.95
C LEU A 25 -1.43 5.65 -0.52
N GLU A 26 -0.25 5.49 0.07
CA GLU A 26 0.05 5.99 1.41
C GLU A 26 0.12 7.51 1.44
N TRP A 27 0.83 8.12 0.49
CA TRP A 27 0.90 9.56 0.34
C TRP A 27 -0.49 10.19 0.13
N TYR A 28 -1.33 9.60 -0.73
CA TYR A 28 -2.68 10.11 -0.99
C TYR A 28 -3.60 10.00 0.24
N ARG A 29 -3.49 8.93 1.02
CA ARG A 29 -4.20 8.78 2.30
C ARG A 29 -3.76 9.87 3.29
N ASN A 30 -2.48 10.09 3.42
CA ASN A 30 -1.91 11.12 4.31
C ASN A 30 -2.31 12.52 3.85
N LEU A 31 -2.29 12.81 2.54
CA LEU A 31 -2.76 14.07 1.96
C LEU A 31 -4.22 14.34 2.35
N ARG A 32 -5.10 13.36 2.20
CA ARG A 32 -6.52 13.50 2.59
C ARG A 32 -6.69 13.79 4.07
N ILE A 33 -5.92 13.14 4.94
CA ILE A 33 -5.95 13.38 6.39
C ILE A 33 -5.57 14.85 6.69
N VAL A 34 -4.49 15.34 6.10
CA VAL A 34 -4.03 16.74 6.27
C VAL A 34 -5.10 17.72 5.78
N LEU A 35 -5.60 17.52 4.55
CA LEU A 35 -6.61 18.39 3.95
C LEU A 35 -7.94 18.38 4.72
N LYS A 36 -8.31 17.24 5.30
CA LYS A 36 -9.51 17.12 6.16
C LYS A 36 -9.36 17.94 7.43
N GLN A 37 -8.20 17.90 8.08
CA GLN A 37 -7.90 18.74 9.24
C GLN A 37 -7.98 20.23 8.89
N GLU A 38 -7.47 20.62 7.71
CA GLU A 38 -7.47 21.99 7.22
C GLU A 38 -8.81 22.42 6.61
N LYS A 39 -9.80 21.52 6.54
CA LYS A 39 -11.13 21.73 5.91
C LYS A 39 -11.04 22.09 4.42
N LYS A 40 -10.02 21.57 3.73
CA LYS A 40 -9.74 21.82 2.30
C LYS A 40 -9.90 20.57 1.42
N GLU A 41 -10.30 19.41 1.97
CA GLU A 41 -10.46 18.15 1.22
C GLU A 41 -11.42 18.30 0.04
N TYR A 42 -12.44 19.16 0.16
CA TYR A 42 -13.43 19.41 -0.88
C TYR A 42 -12.83 19.89 -2.23
N VAL A 43 -11.64 20.50 -2.19
CA VAL A 43 -10.92 20.98 -3.37
C VAL A 43 -10.44 19.84 -4.28
N LEU A 44 -10.32 18.61 -3.74
CA LEU A 44 -9.99 17.41 -4.53
C LEU A 44 -11.20 16.84 -5.29
N GLU A 45 -12.42 17.32 -5.00
CA GLU A 45 -13.67 16.77 -5.54
C GLU A 45 -14.48 17.82 -6.32
N LYS A 46 -14.34 19.10 -5.96
CA LYS A 46 -15.10 20.20 -6.53
C LYS A 46 -14.20 21.14 -7.30
N SER A 47 -14.45 21.27 -8.59
CA SER A 47 -13.79 22.27 -9.43
C SER A 47 -14.30 23.70 -9.12
N LEU A 48 -13.43 24.67 -9.32
CA LEU A 48 -13.83 26.06 -9.27
C LEU A 48 -14.80 26.36 -10.42
N PRO A 49 -15.92 27.10 -10.17
CA PRO A 49 -16.78 27.54 -11.25
C PRO A 49 -15.98 28.31 -12.31
N PRO A 50 -16.21 28.03 -13.62
CA PRO A 50 -15.40 28.62 -14.69
C PRO A 50 -15.55 30.15 -14.79
N GLU A 51 -16.70 30.69 -14.34
CA GLU A 51 -16.95 32.13 -14.36
C GLU A 51 -16.80 32.71 -12.95
N LYS A 52 -15.97 33.75 -12.87
CA LYS A 52 -15.85 34.55 -11.65
C LYS A 52 -17.17 35.29 -11.39
N PRO A 53 -17.68 35.31 -10.14
CA PRO A 53 -18.88 36.08 -9.82
C PRO A 53 -18.75 37.53 -10.24
N LYS A 54 -19.80 38.08 -10.85
CA LYS A 54 -19.83 39.50 -11.29
C LYS A 54 -19.61 40.44 -10.10
N SER A 55 -19.12 41.64 -10.35
CA SER A 55 -18.86 42.65 -9.30
C SER A 55 -20.11 43.04 -8.49
N ASN A 56 -21.34 42.85 -9.08
CA ASN A 56 -22.62 43.07 -8.44
C ASN A 56 -23.21 41.81 -7.76
N ALA A 57 -22.51 40.66 -7.79
CA ALA A 57 -22.96 39.46 -7.10
C ALA A 57 -22.93 39.65 -5.56
N PRO A 58 -23.76 38.90 -4.81
CA PRO A 58 -23.78 38.95 -3.37
C PRO A 58 -22.36 38.74 -2.76
N HIS A 59 -22.06 39.50 -1.72
CA HIS A 59 -20.73 39.43 -1.05
C HIS A 59 -20.38 38.01 -0.58
N ALA A 60 -21.37 37.24 -0.11
CA ALA A 60 -21.19 35.86 0.30
C ALA A 60 -20.74 34.94 -0.86
N GLU A 61 -21.29 35.15 -2.05
CA GLU A 61 -20.94 34.37 -3.25
C GLU A 61 -19.50 34.68 -3.69
N ARG A 62 -19.14 35.96 -3.74
CA ARG A 62 -17.77 36.39 -4.06
C ARG A 62 -16.76 35.82 -3.06
N ASN A 63 -17.05 35.93 -1.76
CA ASN A 63 -16.17 35.40 -0.72
C ASN A 63 -16.01 33.87 -0.82
N THR A 64 -17.10 33.15 -1.14
CA THR A 64 -17.04 31.69 -1.34
C THR A 64 -16.15 31.34 -2.53
N TYR A 65 -16.26 32.06 -3.63
CA TYR A 65 -15.43 31.87 -4.81
C TYR A 65 -13.95 32.17 -4.51
N GLU A 66 -13.65 33.30 -3.91
CA GLU A 66 -12.29 33.71 -3.56
C GLU A 66 -11.63 32.75 -2.59
N LYS A 67 -12.38 32.27 -1.59
CA LYS A 67 -11.91 31.26 -0.67
C LYS A 67 -11.59 29.95 -1.40
N HIS A 68 -12.47 29.49 -2.28
CA HIS A 68 -12.24 28.25 -3.05
C HIS A 68 -11.00 28.40 -3.94
N ALA A 69 -10.84 29.53 -4.64
CA ALA A 69 -9.67 29.79 -5.46
C ALA A 69 -8.37 29.81 -4.62
N SER A 70 -8.39 30.45 -3.44
CA SER A 70 -7.24 30.43 -2.53
C SER A 70 -6.93 29.02 -2.02
N ASP A 71 -7.95 28.26 -1.61
CA ASP A 71 -7.77 26.89 -1.11
C ASP A 71 -7.21 25.96 -2.21
N MET A 72 -7.59 26.17 -3.49
CA MET A 72 -7.02 25.44 -4.62
C MET A 72 -5.52 25.67 -4.77
N VAL A 73 -5.10 26.93 -4.73
CA VAL A 73 -3.67 27.30 -4.82
C VAL A 73 -2.90 26.67 -3.67
N ASP A 74 -3.41 26.79 -2.44
CA ASP A 74 -2.76 26.22 -1.26
C ASP A 74 -2.60 24.69 -1.36
N VAL A 75 -3.62 24.00 -1.87
CA VAL A 75 -3.57 22.55 -2.04
C VAL A 75 -2.63 22.16 -3.17
N CYS A 76 -2.61 22.86 -4.31
CA CYS A 76 -1.61 22.63 -5.36
C CYS A 76 -0.18 22.79 -4.83
N CYS A 77 0.09 23.89 -4.11
CA CYS A 77 1.40 24.12 -3.51
C CYS A 77 1.79 23.02 -2.52
N LEU A 78 0.85 22.57 -1.66
CA LEU A 78 1.09 21.48 -0.73
C LEU A 78 1.41 20.18 -1.46
N MET A 79 0.64 19.84 -2.50
CA MET A 79 0.86 18.64 -3.30
C MET A 79 2.26 18.68 -3.94
N LEU A 80 2.60 19.78 -4.61
CA LEU A 80 3.92 19.95 -5.25
C LEU A 80 5.05 19.86 -4.22
N ALA A 81 4.97 20.58 -3.09
CA ALA A 81 6.02 20.57 -2.06
C ALA A 81 6.29 19.18 -1.48
N THR A 82 5.28 18.31 -1.51
CA THR A 82 5.34 16.94 -0.97
C THR A 82 5.62 15.87 -2.04
N MET A 83 5.97 16.25 -3.26
CA MET A 83 6.45 15.37 -4.33
C MET A 83 7.98 15.36 -4.42
N ASN A 84 8.55 14.32 -5.03
CA ASN A 84 9.94 14.32 -5.42
C ASN A 84 10.19 15.30 -6.60
N SER A 85 11.46 15.63 -6.88
CA SER A 85 11.84 16.64 -7.88
C SER A 85 11.34 16.33 -9.30
N ASP A 86 11.24 15.05 -9.67
CA ASP A 86 10.83 14.66 -11.02
C ASP A 86 9.33 14.86 -11.23
N LEU A 87 8.52 14.46 -10.23
CA LEU A 87 7.09 14.73 -10.23
C LEU A 87 6.80 16.23 -10.10
N GLN A 88 7.56 16.98 -9.29
CA GLN A 88 7.41 18.43 -9.21
C GLN A 88 7.52 19.08 -10.60
N LYS A 89 8.57 18.76 -11.37
CA LYS A 89 8.76 19.29 -12.73
C LYS A 89 7.64 18.90 -13.68
N GLN A 90 7.11 17.68 -13.53
CA GLN A 90 6.01 17.20 -14.37
C GLN A 90 4.70 17.95 -14.11
N TYR A 91 4.46 18.33 -12.85
CA TYR A 91 3.18 18.89 -12.41
C TYR A 91 3.24 20.39 -12.07
N GLU A 92 4.40 21.07 -12.19
CA GLU A 92 4.58 22.49 -11.82
C GLU A 92 3.63 23.45 -12.52
N ASN A 93 3.15 23.10 -13.73
CA ASN A 93 2.23 23.92 -14.53
C ASN A 93 0.75 23.47 -14.39
N VAL A 94 0.43 22.53 -13.51
CA VAL A 94 -0.92 22.07 -13.26
C VAL A 94 -1.54 22.90 -12.14
N GLU A 95 -2.54 23.71 -12.47
CA GLU A 95 -3.20 24.65 -11.54
C GLU A 95 -4.40 24.04 -10.81
N SER A 96 -4.87 22.86 -11.23
CA SER A 96 -6.04 22.18 -10.67
C SER A 96 -5.62 20.98 -9.81
N PRO A 97 -5.95 20.96 -8.50
CA PRO A 97 -5.71 19.79 -7.64
C PRO A 97 -6.44 18.53 -8.12
N ILE A 98 -7.63 18.71 -8.71
CA ILE A 98 -8.43 17.59 -9.27
C ILE A 98 -7.71 16.96 -10.45
N ASP A 99 -7.20 17.77 -11.39
CA ASP A 99 -6.51 17.28 -12.58
C ASP A 99 -5.18 16.60 -12.18
N MET A 100 -4.47 17.19 -11.23
CA MET A 100 -3.25 16.63 -10.67
C MET A 100 -3.51 15.25 -10.04
N ILE A 101 -4.51 15.13 -9.17
CA ILE A 101 -4.88 13.84 -8.53
C ILE A 101 -5.39 12.83 -9.55
N THR A 102 -6.17 13.26 -10.55
CA THR A 102 -6.68 12.37 -11.58
C THR A 102 -5.56 11.79 -12.42
N SER A 103 -4.61 12.64 -12.84
CA SER A 103 -3.43 12.22 -13.57
C SER A 103 -2.54 11.27 -12.75
N LEU A 104 -2.28 11.61 -11.48
CA LEU A 104 -1.53 10.75 -10.55
C LEU A 104 -2.20 9.39 -10.34
N LYS A 105 -3.52 9.37 -10.13
CA LYS A 105 -4.29 8.12 -10.02
C LYS A 105 -4.14 7.27 -11.27
N GLY A 106 -4.27 7.86 -12.46
CA GLY A 106 -4.08 7.14 -13.73
C GLY A 106 -2.69 6.49 -13.81
N MET A 107 -1.65 7.28 -13.55
CA MET A 107 -0.26 6.82 -13.61
C MET A 107 0.03 5.68 -12.61
N PHE A 108 -0.36 5.84 -11.37
CA PHE A 108 -0.02 4.88 -10.31
C PHE A 108 -0.97 3.67 -10.26
N GLN A 109 -2.22 3.78 -10.74
CA GLN A 109 -3.12 2.63 -10.85
C GLN A 109 -2.63 1.62 -11.89
N GLU A 110 -2.15 2.08 -13.04
CA GLU A 110 -1.59 1.21 -14.07
C GLU A 110 -0.33 0.50 -13.57
N GLN A 111 0.56 1.26 -12.92
CA GLN A 111 1.78 0.71 -12.32
C GLN A 111 1.45 -0.31 -11.21
N ALA A 112 0.54 0.03 -10.29
CA ALA A 112 0.11 -0.86 -9.22
C ALA A 112 -0.56 -2.14 -9.75
N ARG A 113 -1.32 -2.04 -10.86
CA ARG A 113 -1.91 -3.20 -11.52
C ARG A 113 -0.84 -4.13 -12.09
N THR A 114 0.16 -3.57 -12.76
CA THR A 114 1.28 -4.34 -13.32
C THR A 114 2.08 -5.03 -12.21
N GLU A 115 2.39 -4.31 -11.15
CA GLU A 115 3.12 -4.85 -10.00
C GLU A 115 2.33 -5.94 -9.27
N ARG A 116 1.02 -5.76 -9.08
CA ARG A 116 0.13 -6.82 -8.54
C ARG A 116 0.18 -8.07 -9.37
N TYR A 117 0.02 -7.94 -10.69
CA TYR A 117 0.08 -9.10 -11.59
C TYR A 117 1.42 -9.84 -11.49
N GLN A 118 2.54 -9.09 -11.50
CA GLN A 118 3.87 -9.68 -11.38
C GLN A 118 4.07 -10.37 -10.03
N THR A 119 3.60 -9.75 -8.94
CA THR A 119 3.71 -10.31 -7.59
C THR A 119 2.85 -11.58 -7.44
N VAL A 120 1.61 -11.57 -7.93
CA VAL A 120 0.74 -12.76 -7.94
C VAL A 120 1.38 -13.89 -8.75
N LYS A 121 1.89 -13.60 -9.95
CA LYS A 121 2.61 -14.57 -10.77
C LYS A 121 3.81 -15.14 -10.03
N ALA A 122 4.65 -14.27 -9.44
CA ALA A 122 5.83 -14.71 -8.68
C ALA A 122 5.46 -15.56 -7.46
N LEU A 123 4.36 -15.27 -6.77
CA LEU A 123 3.85 -16.05 -5.65
C LEU A 123 3.37 -17.45 -6.08
N ILE A 124 2.61 -17.55 -7.17
CA ILE A 124 2.08 -18.83 -7.69
C ILE A 124 3.19 -19.71 -8.25
N ASP A 125 4.13 -19.11 -9.00
CA ASP A 125 5.26 -19.82 -9.62
C ASP A 125 6.37 -20.17 -8.61
N CYS A 126 6.28 -19.63 -7.38
CA CYS A 126 7.27 -19.89 -6.33
C CYS A 126 7.13 -21.32 -5.81
N LYS A 127 8.04 -22.21 -6.18
CA LYS A 127 8.11 -23.59 -5.68
C LYS A 127 9.42 -23.83 -4.96
N LEU A 128 9.36 -24.58 -3.86
CA LEU A 128 10.57 -24.98 -3.15
C LEU A 128 11.29 -26.08 -3.96
N PRO A 129 12.51 -25.84 -4.44
CA PRO A 129 13.29 -26.88 -5.10
C PRO A 129 13.60 -28.03 -4.12
N LYS A 130 13.67 -29.26 -4.67
CA LYS A 130 14.05 -30.43 -3.87
C LYS A 130 15.38 -30.17 -3.16
N ASP A 131 15.48 -30.58 -1.92
CA ASP A 131 16.67 -30.45 -1.06
C ASP A 131 17.08 -29.03 -0.66
N SER A 132 16.34 -28.00 -1.11
CA SER A 132 16.58 -26.61 -0.71
C SER A 132 16.06 -26.33 0.70
N PRO A 133 16.62 -25.35 1.43
CA PRO A 133 16.15 -25.01 2.77
C PRO A 133 14.75 -24.35 2.72
N VAL A 134 13.86 -24.81 3.61
CA VAL A 134 12.46 -24.33 3.63
C VAL A 134 12.35 -22.89 4.14
N SER A 135 13.18 -22.49 5.08
CA SER A 135 13.05 -21.20 5.76
C SER A 135 13.19 -19.99 4.82
N PRO A 136 14.21 -19.87 3.96
CA PRO A 136 14.30 -18.76 3.00
C PRO A 136 13.13 -18.75 2.01
N HIS A 137 12.63 -19.92 1.62
CA HIS A 137 11.49 -20.04 0.71
C HIS A 137 10.21 -19.46 1.32
N VAL A 138 9.88 -19.87 2.56
CA VAL A 138 8.68 -19.37 3.25
C VAL A 138 8.78 -17.87 3.51
N ILE A 139 9.94 -17.35 3.92
CA ILE A 139 10.16 -15.90 4.10
C ILE A 139 9.93 -15.15 2.77
N LYS A 140 10.42 -15.69 1.66
CA LYS A 140 10.20 -15.10 0.33
C LYS A 140 8.72 -15.05 -0.03
N MET A 141 7.97 -16.12 0.22
CA MET A 141 6.53 -16.17 -0.03
C MET A 141 5.76 -15.19 0.86
N ILE A 142 6.09 -15.09 2.13
CA ILE A 142 5.52 -14.08 3.04
C ILE A 142 5.78 -12.67 2.49
N GLY A 143 6.98 -12.39 1.98
CA GLY A 143 7.32 -11.11 1.35
C GLY A 143 6.41 -10.77 0.15
N TYR A 144 6.04 -11.74 -0.69
CA TYR A 144 5.07 -11.53 -1.77
C TYR A 144 3.66 -11.25 -1.24
N ILE A 145 3.23 -11.97 -0.19
CA ILE A 145 1.92 -11.78 0.48
C ILE A 145 1.83 -10.37 1.07
N ASP A 146 2.86 -9.92 1.76
CA ASP A 146 2.96 -8.58 2.34
C ASP A 146 2.95 -7.49 1.26
N ASN A 147 3.62 -7.73 0.12
CA ASN A 147 3.61 -6.80 -1.01
C ASN A 147 2.21 -6.67 -1.62
N LEU A 148 1.49 -7.78 -1.78
CA LEU A 148 0.09 -7.75 -2.23
C LEU A 148 -0.80 -6.93 -1.29
N ALA A 149 -0.62 -7.06 0.01
CA ALA A 149 -1.36 -6.27 1.00
C ALA A 149 -1.07 -4.76 0.86
N LYS A 150 0.18 -4.37 0.59
CA LYS A 150 0.57 -2.97 0.33
C LYS A 150 -0.03 -2.42 -0.96
N LEU A 151 -0.31 -3.28 -1.93
CA LEU A 151 -0.93 -2.95 -3.22
C LEU A 151 -2.47 -2.99 -3.17
N ASP A 152 -3.07 -2.91 -1.98
CA ASP A 152 -4.53 -3.02 -1.74
C ASP A 152 -5.16 -4.31 -2.30
N CYS A 153 -4.40 -5.40 -2.29
CA CYS A 153 -4.84 -6.73 -2.70
C CYS A 153 -4.47 -7.78 -1.62
N PRO A 154 -4.96 -7.62 -0.38
CA PRO A 154 -4.65 -8.58 0.68
C PRO A 154 -5.29 -9.93 0.37
N ILE A 155 -4.57 -11.01 0.64
CA ILE A 155 -5.11 -12.36 0.61
C ILE A 155 -5.39 -12.84 2.04
N SER A 156 -6.40 -13.70 2.20
CA SER A 156 -6.72 -14.24 3.52
C SER A 156 -5.58 -15.09 4.05
N GLN A 157 -5.48 -15.19 5.38
CA GLN A 157 -4.48 -16.02 6.03
C GLN A 157 -4.58 -17.49 5.62
N GLU A 158 -5.80 -17.99 5.43
CA GLU A 158 -6.07 -19.35 4.99
C GLU A 158 -5.49 -19.60 3.59
N LEU A 159 -5.85 -18.73 2.62
CA LEU A 159 -5.31 -18.83 1.26
C LEU A 159 -3.79 -18.69 1.23
N ALA A 160 -3.23 -17.79 2.03
CA ALA A 160 -1.77 -17.63 2.15
C ALA A 160 -1.10 -18.90 2.67
N THR A 161 -1.70 -19.56 3.67
CA THR A 161 -1.26 -20.86 4.19
C THR A 161 -1.31 -21.93 3.12
N ASP A 162 -2.42 -22.05 2.40
CA ASP A 162 -2.59 -23.05 1.33
C ASP A 162 -1.58 -22.86 0.21
N LEU A 163 -1.29 -21.60 -0.19
CA LEU A 163 -0.29 -21.31 -1.21
C LEU A 163 1.13 -21.71 -0.75
N ILE A 164 1.47 -21.47 0.51
CA ILE A 164 2.76 -21.88 1.07
C ILE A 164 2.85 -23.42 1.09
N LEU A 165 1.85 -24.12 1.60
CA LEU A 165 1.81 -25.58 1.64
C LEU A 165 1.87 -26.20 0.23
N HIS A 166 1.13 -25.61 -0.73
CA HIS A 166 1.14 -26.07 -2.14
C HIS A 166 2.49 -25.81 -2.84
N SER A 167 3.31 -24.92 -2.34
CA SER A 167 4.63 -24.61 -2.91
C SER A 167 5.72 -25.62 -2.55
N LEU A 168 5.43 -26.50 -1.58
CA LEU A 168 6.39 -27.48 -1.07
C LEU A 168 6.52 -28.70 -1.97
N PRO A 169 7.68 -29.34 -2.06
CA PRO A 169 7.86 -30.60 -2.80
C PRO A 169 7.20 -31.78 -2.08
N SER A 170 6.98 -32.87 -2.79
CA SER A 170 6.33 -34.09 -2.28
C SER A 170 6.96 -34.69 -1.02
N SER A 171 8.21 -34.40 -0.75
CA SER A 171 8.83 -34.79 0.53
C SER A 171 8.12 -34.21 1.77
N TYR A 172 7.31 -33.17 1.60
CA TYR A 172 6.51 -32.55 2.66
C TYR A 172 5.06 -33.05 2.70
N ASP A 173 4.62 -33.95 1.81
CA ASP A 173 3.22 -34.41 1.72
C ASP A 173 2.67 -34.92 3.06
N GLN A 174 3.48 -35.66 3.85
CA GLN A 174 3.07 -36.13 5.16
C GLN A 174 2.86 -34.96 6.15
N PHE A 175 3.68 -33.93 6.08
CA PHE A 175 3.49 -32.72 6.89
C PHE A 175 2.20 -31.99 6.49
N VAL A 176 1.96 -31.81 5.20
CA VAL A 176 0.75 -31.16 4.66
C VAL A 176 -0.51 -31.93 5.05
N MET A 177 -0.48 -33.27 4.93
CA MET A 177 -1.58 -34.12 5.35
C MET A 177 -1.89 -33.96 6.84
N ASN A 178 -0.86 -34.02 7.70
CA ASN A 178 -1.03 -33.84 9.15
C ASN A 178 -1.56 -32.46 9.50
N TYR A 179 -1.08 -31.40 8.82
CA TYR A 179 -1.54 -30.04 9.04
C TYR A 179 -3.04 -29.91 8.75
N ASN A 180 -3.49 -30.45 7.63
CA ASN A 180 -4.90 -30.40 7.21
C ASN A 180 -5.80 -31.28 8.08
N MET A 181 -5.38 -32.48 8.47
CA MET A 181 -6.15 -33.40 9.31
C MET A 181 -6.46 -32.81 10.70
N HIS A 182 -5.57 -32.01 11.24
CA HIS A 182 -5.76 -31.36 12.56
C HIS A 182 -6.46 -30.03 12.48
N ASN A 183 -6.90 -29.60 11.30
CA ASN A 183 -7.58 -28.32 11.06
C ASN A 183 -6.85 -27.14 11.72
N LEU A 184 -5.53 -27.09 11.57
CA LEU A 184 -4.68 -26.12 12.27
C LEU A 184 -4.85 -24.73 11.66
N THR A 185 -5.36 -23.79 12.45
CA THR A 185 -5.36 -22.37 12.13
C THR A 185 -4.14 -21.70 12.77
N LYS A 186 -3.07 -21.56 12.01
CA LYS A 186 -1.79 -20.99 12.46
C LYS A 186 -1.45 -19.74 11.68
N THR A 187 -0.80 -18.78 12.35
CA THR A 187 -0.21 -17.64 11.67
C THR A 187 0.91 -18.08 10.72
N LEU A 188 1.21 -17.28 9.72
CA LEU A 188 2.31 -17.60 8.78
C LEU A 188 3.66 -17.73 9.49
N THR A 189 3.87 -17.00 10.57
CA THR A 189 5.07 -17.10 11.42
C THR A 189 5.12 -18.45 12.14
N GLU A 190 3.99 -18.90 12.70
CA GLU A 190 3.92 -20.22 13.35
C GLU A 190 4.09 -21.34 12.33
N LEU A 191 3.46 -21.24 11.14
CA LEU A 191 3.62 -22.19 10.04
C LEU A 191 5.10 -22.28 9.62
N HIS A 192 5.78 -21.14 9.48
CA HIS A 192 7.22 -21.10 9.20
C HIS A 192 8.03 -21.84 10.27
N GLY A 193 7.74 -21.60 11.56
CA GLY A 193 8.37 -22.29 12.67
C GLY A 193 8.18 -23.81 12.62
N MET A 194 6.95 -24.27 12.31
CA MET A 194 6.61 -25.70 12.18
C MET A 194 7.36 -26.34 11.01
N LEU A 195 7.39 -25.71 9.84
CA LEU A 195 8.10 -26.22 8.66
C LEU A 195 9.61 -26.31 8.90
N ARG A 196 10.20 -25.29 9.53
CA ARG A 196 11.60 -25.29 9.91
C ARG A 196 11.94 -26.42 10.88
N SER A 197 11.04 -26.73 11.82
CA SER A 197 11.23 -27.82 12.80
C SER A 197 11.06 -29.21 12.17
N ALA A 198 10.22 -29.34 11.16
CA ALA A 198 9.98 -30.60 10.43
C ALA A 198 11.10 -30.92 9.42
N GLU A 199 11.75 -29.92 8.85
CA GLU A 199 12.73 -30.05 7.76
C GLU A 199 13.84 -31.07 8.03
N PRO A 200 14.49 -31.14 9.23
CA PRO A 200 15.57 -32.11 9.49
C PRO A 200 15.09 -33.56 9.39
N ASN A 201 13.85 -33.84 9.78
CA ASN A 201 13.27 -35.19 9.72
C ASN A 201 12.87 -35.56 8.30
N ILE A 202 12.33 -34.61 7.55
CA ILE A 202 11.95 -34.80 6.14
C ILE A 202 13.18 -35.09 5.27
N LYS A 203 14.26 -34.35 5.46
CA LYS A 203 15.52 -34.55 4.72
C LYS A 203 16.25 -35.83 5.06
N LYS A 204 16.05 -36.37 6.27
CA LYS A 204 16.68 -37.65 6.67
C LYS A 204 16.01 -38.90 6.11
N GLY A 205 14.86 -38.74 5.43
CA GLY A 205 14.13 -39.85 4.80
C GLY A 205 13.66 -40.92 5.79
N THR A 206 13.45 -40.57 7.05
CA THR A 206 12.95 -41.51 8.06
C THR A 206 11.46 -41.73 7.83
N PRO A 207 10.97 -42.94 7.48
CA PRO A 207 9.56 -43.21 7.46
C PRO A 207 9.04 -43.07 8.90
N ASN A 208 8.17 -42.10 9.15
CA ASN A 208 7.43 -42.04 10.40
C ASN A 208 6.54 -43.29 10.46
N VAL A 209 7.02 -44.32 11.19
CA VAL A 209 6.16 -45.41 11.62
C VAL A 209 5.15 -44.81 12.59
N LEU A 210 3.92 -44.70 12.12
CA LEU A 210 2.75 -44.37 12.96
C LEU A 210 2.59 -45.50 13.99
N MET A 211 2.76 -45.21 15.27
CA MET A 211 2.08 -45.89 16.35
C MET A 211 0.85 -45.12 16.74
#